data_69f41f0334294cb01e451decbfcca506
#
_entry.id   69f41f0334294cb01e451decbfcca506
#
_cell.length_a   1.000
_cell.length_b   1.000
_cell.length_c   1.000
_cell.angle_alpha   90.00
_cell.angle_beta   90.00
_cell.angle_gamma   90.00
#
_symmetry.space_group_name_H-M   'P 1'
#
loop_
_entity.id
_entity.type
_entity.pdbx_description
1 polymer ?
#
loop_
_entity_poly.entity_id
_entity_poly.type
_entity_poly.pdbx_seq_one_letter_code
_entity_poly.pdbx_strand_id
1 'polypeptide(L)'
;MCGLQDGVCIVRESEAEYDVIVVGAGSAGCVLANRLTGAGLRVLLLEAGGVDRNHFFHVPAGFTRMLGRPANDWNHVSEPERSLNDRSLVHFKGKVLGGSSSVNGLLYVRGHRADYDHWRQLGLEGWDWDSVLPYFRKSENFVDGGDAVHGSGGALHVQRPVHRYCAPLMDRIVTASVEYGLPAIDDYNTPDPEGLAHAQSTMRGRWRCSTADAFLRPALGRSNLELRTGADVQGLILKDGRAAGVRYRLGAKLLEARSREVVLSAGALKSPHILELSGIGDGERLRASGIQVVHHLPGVGENLMDHVAVPLAFRVQGIHSANQDVHGWRMAREILKFYLFGAGVLTATPGMVTGFARIRPEAASADLQLMSRPFTSDPGAKNFGPEKLPGLSIAVCPCRPRSRGRIHADSPDPARMPKFVMNFLSDEEDQFLVVEGIKLARRIAEQPALKPHIKAELSPGSAAATDAAILEYARQVAYSAYHAAGSCRMGVDDLAVVDARLRVRGLQGLRVVDTSVLPTMVSGNTNAPTIMIAEKAADMIIEDLHA
;
A
#
# COMPACT_ATOMS: atom_id res chain seq x y z
N MET A 1 -13.01 37.72 -5.53
CA MET A 1 -12.26 38.82 -4.83
C MET A 1 -10.97 38.27 -4.31
N CYS A 2 -9.85 38.96 -4.55
CA CYS A 2 -8.52 38.55 -4.06
C CYS A 2 -8.35 39.13 -2.65
N GLY A 3 -8.20 38.28 -1.63
CA GLY A 3 -7.81 38.68 -0.28
C GLY A 3 -6.30 38.44 -0.12
N LEU A 4 -5.55 39.41 0.39
CA LEU A 4 -4.14 39.23 0.72
C LEU A 4 -4.04 38.71 2.15
N GLN A 5 -3.47 37.51 2.33
CA GLN A 5 -2.95 37.03 3.59
C GLN A 5 -1.48 36.66 3.35
N ASP A 6 -0.56 37.24 4.13
CA ASP A 6 0.89 37.05 4.05
C ASP A 6 1.52 37.24 2.65
N GLY A 7 1.01 38.21 1.87
CA GLY A 7 1.56 38.58 0.56
C GLY A 7 1.19 37.66 -0.61
N VAL A 8 0.35 36.63 -0.38
CA VAL A 8 -0.12 35.71 -1.43
C VAL A 8 -1.56 36.05 -1.80
N CYS A 9 -1.87 36.18 -3.09
CA CYS A 9 -3.22 36.40 -3.58
C CYS A 9 -4.02 35.09 -3.47
N ILE A 10 -4.93 35.00 -2.48
CA ILE A 10 -5.88 33.91 -2.35
C ILE A 10 -7.08 34.21 -3.26
N VAL A 11 -7.28 33.42 -4.28
CA VAL A 11 -8.47 33.48 -5.13
C VAL A 11 -9.54 32.58 -4.53
N ARG A 12 -10.60 33.19 -3.97
CA ARG A 12 -11.82 32.43 -3.64
C ARG A 12 -12.49 32.06 -4.96
N GLU A 13 -12.49 30.76 -5.26
CA GLU A 13 -13.36 30.23 -6.30
C GLU A 13 -14.81 30.30 -5.83
N SER A 14 -15.72 30.47 -6.77
CA SER A 14 -17.17 30.74 -6.59
C SER A 14 -17.80 30.02 -5.37
N GLU A 15 -18.91 30.60 -4.85
CA GLU A 15 -19.72 30.14 -3.70
C GLU A 15 -20.30 28.71 -3.80
N ALA A 16 -19.81 27.90 -4.73
CA ALA A 16 -20.26 26.52 -4.92
C ALA A 16 -19.75 25.63 -3.78
N GLU A 17 -20.59 25.41 -2.79
CA GLU A 17 -20.33 24.48 -1.71
C GLU A 17 -20.43 23.02 -2.20
N TYR A 18 -19.40 22.21 -1.95
CA TYR A 18 -19.44 20.78 -2.18
C TYR A 18 -20.04 20.07 -0.96
N ASP A 19 -20.67 18.93 -1.17
CA ASP A 19 -21.04 18.08 -0.04
C ASP A 19 -19.78 17.50 0.59
N VAL A 20 -18.87 16.98 -0.25
CA VAL A 20 -17.61 16.36 0.20
C VAL A 20 -16.42 16.83 -0.63
N ILE A 21 -15.32 17.19 0.04
CA ILE A 21 -14.00 17.31 -0.58
C ILE A 21 -13.18 16.07 -0.21
N VAL A 22 -12.72 15.33 -1.22
CA VAL A 22 -11.80 14.18 -1.04
C VAL A 22 -10.40 14.61 -1.42
N VAL A 23 -9.45 14.48 -0.49
CA VAL A 23 -8.04 14.86 -0.67
C VAL A 23 -7.21 13.63 -0.97
N GLY A 24 -6.73 13.53 -2.21
CA GLY A 24 -5.98 12.41 -2.76
C GLY A 24 -6.83 11.47 -3.60
N ALA A 25 -6.50 11.31 -4.88
CA ALA A 25 -7.13 10.35 -5.79
C ALA A 25 -6.35 9.01 -5.81
N GLY A 26 -5.94 8.53 -4.64
CA GLY A 26 -5.33 7.23 -4.43
C GLY A 26 -6.35 6.09 -4.34
N SER A 27 -5.94 4.96 -3.76
CA SER A 27 -6.78 3.75 -3.63
C SER A 27 -8.11 4.04 -2.96
N ALA A 28 -8.12 4.76 -1.85
CA ALA A 28 -9.35 5.12 -1.15
C ALA A 28 -10.14 6.23 -1.85
N GLY A 29 -9.47 7.32 -2.25
CA GLY A 29 -10.15 8.48 -2.83
C GLY A 29 -10.88 8.18 -4.13
N CYS A 30 -10.36 7.29 -4.98
CA CYS A 30 -11.05 6.84 -6.19
C CYS A 30 -12.35 6.09 -5.88
N VAL A 31 -12.35 5.23 -4.84
CA VAL A 31 -13.56 4.53 -4.36
C VAL A 31 -14.58 5.52 -3.84
N LEU A 32 -14.16 6.42 -2.94
CA LEU A 32 -15.02 7.46 -2.36
C LEU A 32 -15.65 8.32 -3.45
N ALA A 33 -14.86 8.84 -4.39
CA ALA A 33 -15.38 9.66 -5.48
C ALA A 33 -16.47 8.91 -6.28
N ASN A 34 -16.26 7.62 -6.57
CA ASN A 34 -17.26 6.82 -7.28
C ASN A 34 -18.54 6.62 -6.46
N ARG A 35 -18.41 6.18 -5.20
CA ARG A 35 -19.55 5.82 -4.36
C ARG A 35 -20.36 7.03 -3.95
N LEU A 36 -19.70 8.10 -3.50
CA LEU A 36 -20.38 9.32 -3.04
C LEU A 36 -21.13 10.03 -4.19
N THR A 37 -20.50 10.13 -5.37
CA THR A 37 -21.21 10.70 -6.54
C THR A 37 -22.30 9.78 -7.06
N GLY A 38 -22.15 8.45 -6.91
CA GLY A 38 -23.22 7.49 -7.20
C GLY A 38 -24.43 7.62 -6.30
N ALA A 39 -24.25 8.12 -5.08
CA ALA A 39 -25.31 8.44 -4.11
C ALA A 39 -25.87 9.87 -4.29
N GLY A 40 -25.46 10.60 -5.34
CA GLY A 40 -25.97 11.94 -5.64
C GLY A 40 -25.23 13.09 -4.99
N LEU A 41 -24.21 12.84 -4.12
CA LEU A 41 -23.44 13.88 -3.45
C LEU A 41 -22.54 14.62 -4.45
N ARG A 42 -22.37 15.94 -4.26
CA ARG A 42 -21.46 16.77 -5.04
C ARG A 42 -20.05 16.69 -4.45
N VAL A 43 -19.11 16.11 -5.22
CA VAL A 43 -17.75 15.79 -4.75
C VAL A 43 -16.71 16.59 -5.52
N LEU A 44 -15.78 17.23 -4.78
CA LEU A 44 -14.50 17.72 -5.31
C LEU A 44 -13.40 16.72 -4.93
N LEU A 45 -12.75 16.14 -5.94
CA LEU A 45 -11.59 15.26 -5.77
C LEU A 45 -10.32 16.00 -6.15
N LEU A 46 -9.39 16.14 -5.19
CA LEU A 46 -8.11 16.82 -5.36
C LEU A 46 -6.97 15.80 -5.39
N GLU A 47 -6.12 15.85 -6.42
CA GLU A 47 -4.93 15.01 -6.57
C GLU A 47 -3.70 15.89 -6.84
N ALA A 48 -2.66 15.70 -6.02
CA ALA A 48 -1.41 16.44 -6.17
C ALA A 48 -0.61 16.07 -7.43
N GLY A 49 -0.75 14.83 -7.86
CA GLY A 49 -0.11 14.32 -9.07
C GLY A 49 -0.88 14.61 -10.35
N GLY A 50 -0.34 14.09 -11.44
CA GLY A 50 -0.94 14.19 -12.77
C GLY A 50 -1.86 13.03 -13.13
N VAL A 51 -2.29 13.04 -14.38
CA VAL A 51 -3.08 11.95 -14.98
C VAL A 51 -2.16 10.80 -15.38
N ASP A 52 -2.61 9.58 -15.20
CA ASP A 52 -1.90 8.33 -15.51
C ASP A 52 -1.88 7.99 -17.03
N ARG A 53 -1.59 9.01 -17.86
CA ARG A 53 -1.56 8.83 -19.35
C ARG A 53 -0.38 8.02 -19.84
N ASN A 54 0.70 7.95 -19.06
CA ASN A 54 1.88 7.19 -19.48
C ASN A 54 1.55 5.70 -19.54
N HIS A 55 1.82 5.10 -20.70
CA HIS A 55 1.50 3.70 -20.98
C HIS A 55 2.07 2.71 -19.95
N PHE A 56 3.23 3.03 -19.35
CA PHE A 56 3.86 2.18 -18.34
C PHE A 56 3.06 2.06 -17.04
N PHE A 57 2.12 2.95 -16.75
CA PHE A 57 1.19 2.77 -15.63
C PHE A 57 0.27 1.57 -15.83
N HIS A 58 -0.07 1.24 -17.08
CA HIS A 58 -1.04 0.20 -17.41
C HIS A 58 -0.39 -1.17 -17.64
N VAL A 59 0.91 -1.21 -17.99
CA VAL A 59 1.67 -2.46 -18.13
C VAL A 59 2.05 -3.00 -16.75
N PRO A 60 1.75 -4.28 -16.40
CA PRO A 60 2.05 -4.82 -15.06
C PRO A 60 3.50 -4.62 -14.62
N ALA A 61 4.49 -5.03 -15.41
CA ALA A 61 5.90 -4.82 -15.09
C ALA A 61 6.37 -3.36 -15.27
N GLY A 62 5.53 -2.49 -15.82
CA GLY A 62 5.85 -1.08 -16.11
C GLY A 62 6.09 -0.21 -14.88
N PHE A 63 5.60 -0.63 -13.70
CA PHE A 63 5.80 0.10 -12.45
C PHE A 63 7.28 0.41 -12.19
N THR A 64 8.21 -0.48 -12.53
CA THR A 64 9.66 -0.28 -12.37
C THR A 64 10.19 0.94 -13.12
N ARG A 65 9.47 1.39 -14.17
CA ARG A 65 9.79 2.59 -14.92
C ARG A 65 9.19 3.86 -14.31
N MET A 66 8.21 3.71 -13.43
CA MET A 66 7.46 4.83 -12.84
C MET A 66 7.98 5.21 -11.45
N LEU A 67 8.47 4.23 -10.68
CA LEU A 67 9.02 4.46 -9.35
C LEU A 67 10.27 5.36 -9.39
N GLY A 68 10.45 6.17 -8.38
CA GLY A 68 11.59 7.07 -8.21
C GLY A 68 11.58 8.31 -9.12
N ARG A 69 10.52 8.54 -9.90
CA ARG A 69 10.39 9.73 -10.75
C ARG A 69 9.57 10.80 -10.03
N PRO A 70 10.14 11.99 -9.73
CA PRO A 70 9.43 13.04 -8.96
C PRO A 70 8.08 13.47 -9.55
N ALA A 71 7.88 13.29 -10.86
CA ALA A 71 6.61 13.59 -11.51
C ALA A 71 5.48 12.61 -11.14
N ASN A 72 5.83 11.37 -10.73
CA ASN A 72 4.89 10.28 -10.50
C ASN A 72 4.99 9.66 -9.11
N ASP A 73 5.99 10.07 -8.33
CA ASP A 73 6.34 9.47 -7.05
C ASP A 73 6.75 10.56 -6.06
N TRP A 74 6.27 10.46 -4.84
CA TRP A 74 6.65 11.37 -3.76
C TRP A 74 8.10 11.17 -3.31
N ASN A 75 8.69 9.99 -3.54
CA ASN A 75 10.07 9.66 -3.15
C ASN A 75 10.38 10.00 -1.69
N HIS A 76 9.52 9.61 -0.77
CA HIS A 76 9.79 9.82 0.65
C HIS A 76 11.05 9.05 1.08
N VAL A 77 11.90 9.70 1.85
CA VAL A 77 13.12 9.08 2.41
C VAL A 77 13.01 9.14 3.92
N SER A 78 13.20 7.99 4.60
CA SER A 78 13.20 7.94 6.06
C SER A 78 14.41 8.67 6.64
N GLU A 79 14.26 9.13 7.89
CA GLU A 79 15.42 9.41 8.73
C GLU A 79 16.23 8.10 8.88
N PRO A 80 17.48 8.17 9.35
CA PRO A 80 18.29 6.96 9.57
C PRO A 80 17.60 5.94 10.50
N GLU A 81 17.46 4.71 10.02
CA GLU A 81 16.87 3.58 10.76
C GLU A 81 17.96 2.91 11.61
N ARG A 82 18.00 3.24 12.91
CA ARG A 82 19.06 2.76 13.82
C ARG A 82 19.20 1.24 13.83
N SER A 83 18.07 0.54 13.84
CA SER A 83 18.02 -0.94 13.83
C SER A 83 18.44 -1.56 12.50
N LEU A 84 18.60 -0.74 11.45
CA LEU A 84 19.10 -1.14 10.13
C LEU A 84 20.45 -0.49 9.80
N ASN A 85 21.34 -0.39 10.79
CA ASN A 85 22.68 0.17 10.63
C ASN A 85 22.68 1.60 10.10
N ASP A 86 21.77 2.45 10.62
CA ASP A 86 21.58 3.86 10.26
C ASP A 86 21.30 4.10 8.76
N ARG A 87 20.75 3.12 8.06
CA ARG A 87 20.34 3.27 6.66
C ARG A 87 19.07 4.10 6.56
N SER A 88 19.04 5.04 5.63
CA SER A 88 17.80 5.70 5.20
C SER A 88 17.18 4.91 4.06
N LEU A 89 15.86 4.68 4.12
CA LEU A 89 15.13 3.89 3.15
C LEU A 89 14.20 4.78 2.30
N VAL A 90 14.15 4.48 1.01
CA VAL A 90 13.20 5.14 0.09
C VAL A 90 11.84 4.45 0.18
N HIS A 91 10.78 5.24 0.38
CA HIS A 91 9.40 4.80 0.40
C HIS A 91 8.66 5.35 -0.82
N PHE A 92 8.50 4.53 -1.85
CA PHE A 92 7.77 4.89 -3.05
C PHE A 92 6.27 5.03 -2.76
N LYS A 93 5.69 6.17 -3.13
CA LYS A 93 4.25 6.45 -3.02
C LYS A 93 3.78 7.18 -4.27
N GLY A 94 2.80 6.61 -4.97
CA GLY A 94 2.31 7.18 -6.22
C GLY A 94 1.77 8.61 -6.08
N LYS A 95 2.23 9.49 -6.97
CA LYS A 95 1.78 10.88 -7.13
C LYS A 95 1.11 11.01 -8.49
N VAL A 96 -0.07 10.42 -8.61
CA VAL A 96 -0.78 10.24 -9.88
C VAL A 96 -2.21 9.76 -9.60
N LEU A 97 -3.14 9.90 -10.53
CA LEU A 97 -4.46 9.28 -10.43
C LEU A 97 -4.36 7.77 -10.17
N GLY A 98 -5.12 7.28 -9.20
CA GLY A 98 -5.02 5.94 -8.64
C GLY A 98 -3.95 5.80 -7.55
N GLY A 99 -3.13 6.83 -7.33
CA GLY A 99 -2.08 6.83 -6.30
C GLY A 99 -1.16 5.62 -6.42
N SER A 100 -0.87 4.99 -5.28
CA SER A 100 -0.01 3.80 -5.25
C SER A 100 -0.61 2.58 -5.97
N SER A 101 -1.93 2.50 -6.19
CA SER A 101 -2.52 1.41 -6.99
C SER A 101 -2.09 1.45 -8.47
N SER A 102 -1.67 2.62 -8.97
CA SER A 102 -1.16 2.79 -10.34
C SER A 102 0.31 2.41 -10.50
N VAL A 103 1.05 2.23 -9.38
CA VAL A 103 2.50 1.92 -9.38
C VAL A 103 2.89 0.75 -8.48
N ASN A 104 1.92 0.05 -7.86
CA ASN A 104 2.17 -1.11 -7.00
C ASN A 104 2.50 -2.38 -7.77
N GLY A 105 2.85 -3.45 -7.03
CA GLY A 105 3.12 -4.78 -7.56
C GLY A 105 1.89 -5.62 -7.89
N LEU A 106 0.68 -5.06 -7.89
CA LEU A 106 -0.58 -5.69 -8.30
C LEU A 106 -1.10 -6.81 -7.38
N LEU A 107 -0.35 -7.27 -6.38
CA LEU A 107 -0.79 -8.36 -5.51
C LEU A 107 -2.11 -7.97 -4.79
N TYR A 108 -3.10 -8.85 -4.92
CA TYR A 108 -4.37 -8.74 -4.21
C TYR A 108 -4.34 -9.65 -2.99
N VAL A 109 -4.30 -9.06 -1.82
CA VAL A 109 -4.27 -9.74 -0.52
C VAL A 109 -5.23 -9.02 0.42
N ARG A 110 -6.11 -9.78 1.08
CA ARG A 110 -7.13 -9.20 1.98
C ARG A 110 -6.68 -9.08 3.43
N GLY A 111 -5.66 -9.83 3.82
CA GLY A 111 -5.34 -10.09 5.22
C GLY A 111 -6.10 -11.30 5.76
N HIS A 112 -5.86 -11.63 7.03
CA HIS A 112 -6.45 -12.78 7.69
C HIS A 112 -7.67 -12.37 8.52
N ARG A 113 -8.59 -13.30 8.77
CA ARG A 113 -9.72 -13.07 9.70
C ARG A 113 -9.24 -12.53 11.04
N ALA A 114 -8.17 -13.11 11.57
CA ALA A 114 -7.60 -12.72 12.86
C ALA A 114 -7.16 -11.25 12.93
N ASP A 115 -6.77 -10.62 11.82
CA ASP A 115 -6.38 -9.21 11.80
C ASP A 115 -7.59 -8.32 12.13
N TYR A 116 -8.73 -8.58 11.52
CA TYR A 116 -9.97 -7.80 11.67
C TYR A 116 -10.70 -8.13 12.97
N ASP A 117 -10.74 -9.40 13.37
CA ASP A 117 -11.30 -9.82 14.64
C ASP A 117 -10.51 -9.20 15.81
N HIS A 118 -9.19 -9.00 15.64
CA HIS A 118 -8.37 -8.25 16.59
C HIS A 118 -8.78 -6.77 16.65
N TRP A 119 -9.11 -6.12 15.53
CA TRP A 119 -9.59 -4.74 15.55
C TRP A 119 -10.87 -4.61 16.39
N ARG A 120 -11.81 -5.58 16.26
CA ARG A 120 -12.99 -5.62 17.12
C ARG A 120 -12.63 -5.77 18.59
N GLN A 121 -11.64 -6.62 18.92
CA GLN A 121 -11.16 -6.79 20.29
C GLN A 121 -10.56 -5.50 20.89
N LEU A 122 -10.03 -4.63 20.04
CA LEU A 122 -9.57 -3.27 20.41
C LEU A 122 -10.74 -2.27 20.63
N GLY A 123 -11.99 -2.72 20.59
CA GLY A 123 -13.18 -1.89 20.78
C GLY A 123 -13.73 -1.27 19.49
N LEU A 124 -13.29 -1.70 18.33
CA LEU A 124 -13.75 -1.19 17.04
C LEU A 124 -14.89 -2.07 16.51
N GLU A 125 -16.09 -1.83 17.01
CA GLU A 125 -17.29 -2.55 16.57
C GLU A 125 -17.54 -2.37 15.08
N GLY A 126 -17.94 -3.46 14.40
CA GLY A 126 -18.19 -3.50 12.97
C GLY A 126 -16.93 -3.58 12.12
N TRP A 127 -15.74 -3.80 12.71
CA TRP A 127 -14.48 -3.98 11.99
C TRP A 127 -13.93 -5.42 12.08
N ASP A 128 -14.72 -6.38 12.59
CA ASP A 128 -14.42 -7.82 12.49
C ASP A 128 -14.53 -8.33 11.05
N TRP A 129 -13.98 -9.52 10.82
CA TRP A 129 -13.98 -10.13 9.49
C TRP A 129 -15.36 -10.22 8.85
N ASP A 130 -16.35 -10.69 9.59
CA ASP A 130 -17.69 -10.89 9.04
C ASP A 130 -18.36 -9.56 8.66
N SER A 131 -18.03 -8.49 9.36
CA SER A 131 -18.48 -7.12 9.06
C SER A 131 -17.76 -6.48 7.88
N VAL A 132 -16.50 -6.83 7.59
CA VAL A 132 -15.71 -6.22 6.49
C VAL A 132 -15.71 -7.06 5.21
N LEU A 133 -15.93 -8.37 5.27
CA LEU A 133 -15.98 -9.26 4.12
C LEU A 133 -16.98 -8.81 3.03
N PRO A 134 -18.19 -8.33 3.36
CA PRO A 134 -19.11 -7.78 2.35
C PRO A 134 -18.52 -6.64 1.51
N TYR A 135 -17.66 -5.80 2.09
CA TYR A 135 -17.02 -4.68 1.39
C TYR A 135 -15.87 -5.14 0.49
N PHE A 136 -15.14 -6.19 0.87
CA PHE A 136 -14.19 -6.85 -0.05
C PHE A 136 -14.93 -7.41 -1.26
N ARG A 137 -16.02 -8.15 -1.04
CA ARG A 137 -16.85 -8.72 -2.12
C ARG A 137 -17.53 -7.66 -2.98
N LYS A 138 -17.98 -6.53 -2.39
CA LYS A 138 -18.59 -5.39 -3.08
C LYS A 138 -17.64 -4.76 -4.10
N SER A 139 -16.36 -4.68 -3.77
CA SER A 139 -15.34 -4.08 -4.64
C SER A 139 -14.81 -5.03 -5.71
N GLU A 140 -14.81 -6.33 -5.46
CA GLU A 140 -14.12 -7.35 -6.25
C GLU A 140 -14.97 -7.88 -7.42
N ASN A 141 -14.32 -8.06 -8.56
CA ASN A 141 -14.78 -8.89 -9.67
C ASN A 141 -13.72 -9.97 -9.94
N PHE A 142 -13.85 -11.11 -9.25
CA PHE A 142 -12.92 -12.23 -9.38
C PHE A 142 -13.19 -13.01 -10.66
N VAL A 143 -12.15 -13.30 -11.44
CA VAL A 143 -12.28 -13.89 -12.78
C VAL A 143 -12.87 -15.31 -12.75
N ASP A 144 -12.60 -16.07 -11.69
CA ASP A 144 -13.08 -17.44 -11.53
C ASP A 144 -14.53 -17.51 -11.01
N GLY A 145 -15.17 -16.36 -10.80
CA GLY A 145 -16.53 -16.23 -10.30
C GLY A 145 -16.61 -15.93 -8.81
N GLY A 146 -17.80 -15.57 -8.35
CA GLY A 146 -18.07 -15.29 -6.92
C GLY A 146 -18.44 -16.55 -6.15
N ASP A 147 -18.09 -16.53 -4.87
CA ASP A 147 -18.46 -17.57 -3.89
C ASP A 147 -18.75 -16.95 -2.50
N ALA A 148 -18.64 -17.73 -1.43
CA ALA A 148 -18.81 -17.23 -0.07
C ALA A 148 -17.73 -16.20 0.32
N VAL A 149 -16.54 -16.27 -0.29
CA VAL A 149 -15.40 -15.41 0.00
C VAL A 149 -15.21 -14.35 -1.08
N HIS A 150 -15.30 -14.71 -2.36
CA HIS A 150 -15.04 -13.82 -3.50
C HIS A 150 -16.30 -13.11 -4.03
N GLY A 151 -16.10 -11.89 -4.54
CA GLY A 151 -17.10 -11.13 -5.28
C GLY A 151 -16.96 -11.31 -6.79
N SER A 152 -18.09 -11.22 -7.53
CA SER A 152 -18.12 -11.36 -9.01
C SER A 152 -18.72 -10.17 -9.75
N GLY A 153 -19.12 -9.12 -9.06
CA GLY A 153 -19.82 -7.97 -9.66
C GLY A 153 -19.18 -6.62 -9.37
N GLY A 154 -18.06 -6.61 -8.67
CA GLY A 154 -17.38 -5.38 -8.27
C GLY A 154 -16.62 -4.71 -9.42
N ALA A 155 -16.13 -3.51 -9.16
CA ALA A 155 -15.42 -2.72 -10.15
C ALA A 155 -13.95 -3.15 -10.31
N LEU A 156 -13.32 -3.66 -9.26
CA LEU A 156 -11.92 -4.07 -9.24
C LEU A 156 -11.75 -5.48 -9.81
N HIS A 157 -11.19 -5.59 -11.00
CA HIS A 157 -10.87 -6.89 -11.57
C HIS A 157 -9.70 -7.54 -10.85
N VAL A 158 -9.91 -8.75 -10.37
CA VAL A 158 -8.91 -9.61 -9.73
C VAL A 158 -8.84 -10.92 -10.50
N GLN A 159 -7.65 -11.34 -10.85
CA GLN A 159 -7.45 -12.58 -11.61
C GLN A 159 -6.22 -13.35 -11.15
N ARG A 160 -6.25 -14.67 -11.34
CA ARG A 160 -5.04 -15.51 -11.34
C ARG A 160 -4.25 -15.26 -12.64
N PRO A 161 -2.94 -15.56 -12.69
CA PRO A 161 -2.16 -15.37 -13.90
C PRO A 161 -2.73 -16.18 -15.09
N VAL A 162 -3.26 -15.49 -16.10
CA VAL A 162 -3.82 -16.13 -17.30
C VAL A 162 -2.74 -16.91 -18.08
N HIS A 163 -1.56 -16.29 -18.21
CA HIS A 163 -0.38 -16.91 -18.79
C HIS A 163 0.68 -17.00 -17.69
N ARG A 164 0.80 -18.17 -17.08
CA ARG A 164 1.75 -18.41 -15.99
C ARG A 164 3.19 -18.30 -16.45
N TYR A 165 3.69 -17.07 -16.54
CA TYR A 165 5.06 -16.77 -16.93
C TYR A 165 6.05 -17.44 -15.97
N CYS A 166 7.08 -18.11 -16.50
CA CYS A 166 7.99 -18.94 -15.70
C CYS A 166 7.28 -20.01 -14.84
N ALA A 167 6.13 -20.54 -15.29
CA ALA A 167 5.36 -21.53 -14.56
C ALA A 167 6.19 -22.70 -14.04
N PRO A 168 7.10 -23.34 -14.81
CA PRO A 168 7.86 -24.47 -14.29
C PRO A 168 8.64 -24.14 -13.01
N LEU A 169 9.28 -22.97 -12.92
CA LEU A 169 10.01 -22.57 -11.72
C LEU A 169 9.06 -22.20 -10.56
N MET A 170 7.96 -21.50 -10.86
CA MET A 170 6.99 -21.10 -9.85
C MET A 170 6.21 -22.30 -9.29
N ASP A 171 5.82 -23.27 -10.15
CA ASP A 171 5.18 -24.51 -9.73
C ASP A 171 6.09 -25.34 -8.82
N ARG A 172 7.43 -25.35 -9.07
CA ARG A 172 8.40 -26.01 -8.20
C ARG A 172 8.45 -25.42 -6.80
N ILE A 173 8.27 -24.10 -6.67
CA ILE A 173 8.23 -23.45 -5.35
C ILE A 173 6.99 -23.88 -4.58
N VAL A 174 5.82 -23.90 -5.23
CA VAL A 174 4.56 -24.37 -4.61
C VAL A 174 4.70 -25.83 -4.18
N THR A 175 5.19 -26.70 -5.08
CA THR A 175 5.42 -28.11 -4.75
C THR A 175 6.40 -28.28 -3.60
N ALA A 176 7.53 -27.56 -3.61
CA ALA A 176 8.54 -27.62 -2.56
C ALA A 176 7.99 -27.14 -1.20
N SER A 177 7.08 -26.17 -1.19
CA SER A 177 6.43 -25.75 0.06
C SER A 177 5.55 -26.86 0.66
N VAL A 178 4.86 -27.63 -0.19
CA VAL A 178 4.06 -28.79 0.23
C VAL A 178 4.95 -29.95 0.68
N GLU A 179 6.05 -30.23 -0.03
CA GLU A 179 7.05 -31.23 0.38
C GLU A 179 7.69 -30.90 1.74
N TYR A 180 7.84 -29.60 2.03
CA TYR A 180 8.30 -29.15 3.36
C TYR A 180 7.25 -29.39 4.45
N GLY A 181 5.98 -29.47 4.12
CA GLY A 181 4.87 -29.68 5.04
C GLY A 181 3.89 -28.53 5.19
N LEU A 182 4.01 -27.46 4.38
CA LEU A 182 2.95 -26.45 4.32
C LEU A 182 1.71 -27.01 3.61
N PRO A 183 0.49 -26.60 4.00
CA PRO A 183 -0.72 -27.01 3.31
C PRO A 183 -0.72 -26.70 1.83
N ALA A 184 -1.28 -27.61 1.02
CA ALA A 184 -1.55 -27.33 -0.39
C ALA A 184 -2.79 -26.43 -0.49
N ILE A 185 -2.63 -25.25 -1.08
CA ILE A 185 -3.71 -24.29 -1.29
C ILE A 185 -3.71 -23.76 -2.72
N ASP A 186 -4.90 -23.42 -3.22
CA ASP A 186 -5.07 -22.71 -4.49
C ASP A 186 -5.40 -21.22 -4.28
N ASP A 187 -5.80 -20.85 -3.07
CA ASP A 187 -6.23 -19.51 -2.71
C ASP A 187 -5.73 -19.13 -1.32
N TYR A 188 -5.06 -17.97 -1.26
CA TYR A 188 -4.57 -17.37 -0.01
C TYR A 188 -5.44 -16.19 0.47
N ASN A 189 -6.57 -15.91 -0.17
CA ASN A 189 -7.54 -14.89 0.27
C ASN A 189 -8.72 -15.50 1.04
N THR A 190 -8.52 -16.68 1.59
CA THR A 190 -9.43 -17.33 2.54
C THR A 190 -9.29 -16.74 3.95
N PRO A 191 -10.21 -17.02 4.89
CA PRO A 191 -10.17 -16.44 6.24
C PRO A 191 -8.88 -16.72 7.05
N ASP A 192 -8.30 -17.91 6.93
CA ASP A 192 -7.07 -18.32 7.62
C ASP A 192 -6.15 -19.10 6.67
N PRO A 193 -5.51 -18.42 5.73
CA PRO A 193 -4.67 -19.06 4.73
C PRO A 193 -3.31 -19.47 5.34
N GLU A 194 -2.91 -20.72 5.07
CA GLU A 194 -1.56 -21.21 5.31
C GLU A 194 -1.12 -22.05 4.10
N GLY A 195 0.05 -21.77 3.54
CA GLY A 195 0.54 -22.39 2.31
C GLY A 195 0.91 -21.35 1.26
N LEU A 196 1.46 -21.80 0.13
CA LEU A 196 1.85 -20.96 -1.00
C LEU A 196 0.99 -21.25 -2.24
N ALA A 197 0.58 -20.19 -2.95
CA ALA A 197 -0.17 -20.29 -4.19
C ALA A 197 0.30 -19.27 -5.23
N HIS A 198 -0.12 -19.45 -6.48
CA HIS A 198 0.07 -18.44 -7.51
C HIS A 198 -0.67 -17.14 -7.16
N ALA A 199 0.00 -16.02 -7.40
CA ALA A 199 -0.50 -14.72 -6.98
C ALA A 199 -1.79 -14.32 -7.70
N GLN A 200 -2.78 -13.87 -6.94
CA GLN A 200 -3.93 -13.14 -7.46
C GLN A 200 -3.56 -11.67 -7.66
N SER A 201 -3.96 -11.10 -8.77
CA SER A 201 -3.50 -9.76 -9.17
C SER A 201 -4.64 -8.87 -9.63
N THR A 202 -4.53 -7.57 -9.32
CA THR A 202 -5.47 -6.54 -9.78
C THR A 202 -5.22 -6.22 -11.25
N MET A 203 -5.73 -7.08 -12.12
CA MET A 203 -5.56 -7.02 -13.58
C MET A 203 -6.88 -7.29 -14.31
N ARG A 204 -7.02 -6.68 -15.50
CA ARG A 204 -8.05 -7.01 -16.49
C ARG A 204 -7.36 -7.50 -17.77
N GLY A 205 -7.37 -8.83 -17.96
CA GLY A 205 -6.59 -9.46 -19.02
C GLY A 205 -5.09 -9.18 -18.81
N ARG A 206 -4.45 -8.52 -19.78
CA ARG A 206 -3.02 -8.18 -19.71
C ARG A 206 -2.69 -6.88 -18.98
N TRP A 207 -3.68 -6.06 -18.67
CA TRP A 207 -3.49 -4.71 -18.18
C TRP A 207 -3.72 -4.60 -16.67
N ARG A 208 -2.98 -3.69 -16.03
CA ARG A 208 -3.26 -3.27 -14.65
C ARG A 208 -4.70 -2.79 -14.54
N CYS A 209 -5.38 -3.15 -13.48
CA CYS A 209 -6.63 -2.56 -13.03
C CYS A 209 -6.36 -1.75 -11.76
N SER A 210 -5.94 -0.50 -11.94
CA SER A 210 -5.76 0.45 -10.84
C SER A 210 -7.12 0.90 -10.29
N THR A 211 -7.14 1.56 -9.13
CA THR A 211 -8.39 2.16 -8.61
C THR A 211 -8.87 3.32 -9.48
N ALA A 212 -7.97 4.00 -10.21
CA ALA A 212 -8.36 4.96 -11.23
C ALA A 212 -9.15 4.26 -12.36
N ASP A 213 -8.69 3.09 -12.84
CA ASP A 213 -9.38 2.32 -13.87
C ASP A 213 -10.71 1.75 -13.37
N ALA A 214 -10.70 1.18 -12.17
CA ALA A 214 -11.84 0.47 -11.61
C ALA A 214 -12.97 1.41 -11.16
N PHE A 215 -12.63 2.50 -10.47
CA PHE A 215 -13.62 3.34 -9.79
C PHE A 215 -13.70 4.76 -10.37
N LEU A 216 -12.57 5.43 -10.60
CA LEU A 216 -12.61 6.85 -10.96
C LEU A 216 -13.06 7.06 -12.40
N ARG A 217 -12.48 6.36 -13.39
CA ARG A 217 -12.85 6.55 -14.81
C ARG A 217 -14.35 6.38 -15.08
N PRO A 218 -15.04 5.37 -14.52
CA PRO A 218 -16.49 5.24 -14.69
C PRO A 218 -17.29 6.41 -14.10
N ALA A 219 -16.72 7.18 -13.16
CA ALA A 219 -17.39 8.32 -12.52
C ALA A 219 -17.09 9.66 -13.20
N LEU A 220 -16.05 9.78 -14.04
CA LEU A 220 -15.61 11.06 -14.64
C LEU A 220 -16.68 11.76 -15.50
N GLY A 221 -17.67 11.03 -16.01
CA GLY A 221 -18.78 11.62 -16.77
C GLY A 221 -19.94 12.16 -15.93
N ARG A 222 -19.89 12.03 -14.59
CA ARG A 222 -20.95 12.50 -13.71
C ARG A 222 -20.84 14.01 -13.46
N SER A 223 -21.93 14.73 -13.59
CA SER A 223 -21.98 16.20 -13.41
C SER A 223 -21.72 16.67 -11.97
N ASN A 224 -21.86 15.76 -10.99
CA ASN A 224 -21.63 16.02 -9.57
C ASN A 224 -20.22 15.60 -9.10
N LEU A 225 -19.31 15.21 -10.01
CA LEU A 225 -17.89 14.99 -9.73
C LEU A 225 -17.03 16.07 -10.39
N GLU A 226 -16.29 16.81 -9.57
CA GLU A 226 -15.22 17.67 -10.05
C GLU A 226 -13.86 17.08 -9.67
N LEU A 227 -12.99 16.87 -10.65
CA LEU A 227 -11.62 16.37 -10.46
C LEU A 227 -10.60 17.46 -10.79
N ARG A 228 -9.65 17.70 -9.87
CA ARG A 228 -8.50 18.59 -10.10
C ARG A 228 -7.20 17.83 -9.87
N THR A 229 -6.39 17.69 -10.91
CA THR A 229 -5.02 17.13 -10.85
C THR A 229 -4.00 18.26 -10.77
N GLY A 230 -2.81 17.97 -10.18
CA GLY A 230 -1.82 19.00 -9.86
C GLY A 230 -2.25 19.91 -8.72
N ALA A 231 -3.27 19.51 -7.95
CA ALA A 231 -3.84 20.22 -6.82
C ALA A 231 -3.25 19.71 -5.51
N ASP A 232 -2.20 20.37 -5.02
CA ASP A 232 -1.49 19.99 -3.79
C ASP A 232 -2.12 20.69 -2.58
N VAL A 233 -2.79 19.92 -1.72
CA VAL A 233 -3.46 20.43 -0.52
C VAL A 233 -2.43 20.84 0.51
N GLN A 234 -2.52 22.12 0.92
CA GLN A 234 -1.58 22.76 1.83
C GLN A 234 -2.06 22.78 3.29
N GLY A 235 -3.36 22.58 3.52
CA GLY A 235 -3.96 22.55 4.85
C GLY A 235 -5.49 22.64 4.81
N LEU A 236 -6.08 22.47 5.98
CA LEU A 236 -7.51 22.54 6.22
C LEU A 236 -7.95 23.98 6.52
N ILE A 237 -9.20 24.30 6.20
CA ILE A 237 -9.86 25.51 6.67
C ILE A 237 -10.72 25.13 7.87
N LEU A 238 -10.26 25.49 9.06
CA LEU A 238 -10.93 25.19 10.33
C LEU A 238 -11.69 26.42 10.80
N LYS A 239 -12.95 26.23 11.23
CA LYS A 239 -13.78 27.27 11.81
C LYS A 239 -14.66 26.66 12.91
N ASP A 240 -14.64 27.23 14.09
CA ASP A 240 -15.51 26.85 15.24
C ASP A 240 -15.53 25.33 15.52
N GLY A 241 -14.34 24.67 15.53
CA GLY A 241 -14.22 23.23 15.77
C GLY A 241 -14.64 22.34 14.58
N ARG A 242 -14.81 22.93 13.39
CA ARG A 242 -15.25 22.24 12.20
C ARG A 242 -14.29 22.42 11.03
N ALA A 243 -14.06 21.38 10.24
CA ALA A 243 -13.42 21.48 8.93
C ALA A 243 -14.45 21.99 7.91
N ALA A 244 -14.23 23.21 7.41
CA ALA A 244 -15.11 23.90 6.48
C ALA A 244 -14.58 23.86 5.01
N GLY A 245 -13.45 23.21 4.77
CA GLY A 245 -12.84 23.11 3.45
C GLY A 245 -11.33 22.94 3.50
N VAL A 246 -10.68 23.18 2.37
CA VAL A 246 -9.24 23.05 2.19
C VAL A 246 -8.61 24.22 1.46
N ARG A 247 -7.32 24.49 1.72
CA ARG A 247 -6.44 25.31 0.89
C ARG A 247 -5.54 24.40 0.07
N TYR A 248 -5.42 24.68 -1.20
CA TYR A 248 -4.59 23.88 -2.10
C TYR A 248 -3.91 24.75 -3.16
N ARG A 249 -2.74 24.32 -3.57
CA ARG A 249 -1.97 24.96 -4.64
C ARG A 249 -2.31 24.29 -5.98
N LEU A 250 -2.62 25.12 -6.98
CA LEU A 250 -2.80 24.70 -8.36
C LEU A 250 -1.93 25.57 -9.28
N GLY A 251 -0.81 25.00 -9.72
CA GLY A 251 0.23 25.79 -10.38
C GLY A 251 0.81 26.85 -9.42
N ALA A 252 0.77 28.12 -9.81
CA ALA A 252 1.24 29.24 -8.98
C ALA A 252 0.15 29.82 -8.05
N LYS A 253 -1.11 29.35 -8.17
CA LYS A 253 -2.24 29.91 -7.43
C LYS A 253 -2.48 29.13 -6.14
N LEU A 254 -2.79 29.85 -5.06
CA LEU A 254 -3.35 29.29 -3.83
C LEU A 254 -4.86 29.51 -3.86
N LEU A 255 -5.61 28.43 -3.76
CA LEU A 255 -7.05 28.39 -3.88
C LEU A 255 -7.70 27.83 -2.61
N GLU A 256 -8.95 28.21 -2.35
CA GLU A 256 -9.79 27.65 -1.30
C GLU A 256 -11.02 26.97 -1.89
N ALA A 257 -11.38 25.81 -1.35
CA ALA A 257 -12.67 25.15 -1.61
C ALA A 257 -13.39 24.85 -0.30
N ARG A 258 -14.71 24.95 -0.31
CA ARG A 258 -15.59 24.75 0.85
C ARG A 258 -16.45 23.50 0.69
N SER A 259 -16.72 22.81 1.80
CA SER A 259 -17.60 21.64 1.82
C SER A 259 -18.25 21.44 3.18
N ARG A 260 -19.28 20.60 3.19
CA ARG A 260 -19.90 20.10 4.43
C ARG A 260 -18.97 19.14 5.16
N GLU A 261 -18.21 18.32 4.41
CA GLU A 261 -17.25 17.37 4.96
C GLU A 261 -15.96 17.32 4.13
N VAL A 262 -14.81 17.18 4.80
CA VAL A 262 -13.51 16.95 4.19
C VAL A 262 -13.05 15.55 4.55
N VAL A 263 -12.61 14.77 3.55
CA VAL A 263 -12.06 13.42 3.73
C VAL A 263 -10.61 13.40 3.27
N LEU A 264 -9.68 13.18 4.20
CA LEU A 264 -8.27 12.98 3.89
C LEU A 264 -8.06 11.54 3.44
N SER A 265 -7.57 11.37 2.20
CA SER A 265 -7.21 10.09 1.57
C SER A 265 -5.81 10.18 0.93
N ALA A 266 -4.92 10.96 1.58
CA ALA A 266 -3.59 11.28 1.05
C ALA A 266 -2.52 10.22 1.41
N GLY A 267 -2.91 9.15 2.12
CA GLY A 267 -2.06 8.04 2.52
C GLY A 267 -1.30 8.29 3.82
N ALA A 268 -0.76 7.21 4.40
CA ALA A 268 -0.19 7.20 5.76
C ALA A 268 0.99 8.17 5.98
N LEU A 269 1.60 8.71 4.93
CA LEU A 269 2.68 9.69 5.06
C LEU A 269 2.21 11.14 4.85
N LYS A 270 1.09 11.35 4.13
CA LYS A 270 0.63 12.72 3.83
C LYS A 270 -0.62 13.12 4.64
N SER A 271 -1.50 12.19 5.00
CA SER A 271 -2.69 12.51 5.81
C SER A 271 -2.32 13.08 7.19
N PRO A 272 -1.42 12.46 8.00
CA PRO A 272 -0.96 13.08 9.24
C PRO A 272 -0.23 14.41 9.02
N HIS A 273 0.55 14.54 7.95
CA HIS A 273 1.25 15.78 7.60
C HIS A 273 0.27 16.93 7.34
N ILE A 274 -0.84 16.69 6.61
CA ILE A 274 -1.87 17.71 6.36
C ILE A 274 -2.58 18.09 7.68
N LEU A 275 -2.83 17.12 8.58
CA LEU A 275 -3.39 17.41 9.89
C LEU A 275 -2.46 18.32 10.69
N GLU A 276 -1.18 17.98 10.80
CA GLU A 276 -0.20 18.78 11.55
C GLU A 276 -0.01 20.19 10.96
N LEU A 277 0.13 20.32 9.63
CA LEU A 277 0.19 21.63 8.96
C LEU A 277 -1.07 22.48 9.21
N SER A 278 -2.19 21.84 9.54
CA SER A 278 -3.45 22.50 9.91
C SER A 278 -3.57 22.79 11.41
N GLY A 279 -2.51 22.54 12.19
CA GLY A 279 -2.49 22.74 13.63
C GLY A 279 -3.18 21.64 14.45
N ILE A 280 -3.38 20.45 13.86
CA ILE A 280 -4.00 19.28 14.51
C ILE A 280 -2.91 18.25 14.80
N GLY A 281 -2.57 18.02 16.05
CA GLY A 281 -1.50 17.10 16.44
C GLY A 281 -1.06 17.32 17.89
N ASP A 282 0.11 16.80 18.26
CA ASP A 282 0.70 17.06 19.57
C ASP A 282 1.09 18.54 19.70
N GLY A 283 0.49 19.22 20.70
CA GLY A 283 0.62 20.66 20.84
C GLY A 283 2.04 21.14 21.14
N GLU A 284 2.86 20.36 21.84
CA GLU A 284 4.25 20.73 22.14
C GLU A 284 5.11 20.60 20.89
N ARG A 285 4.97 19.50 20.20
CA ARG A 285 5.65 19.22 18.93
C ARG A 285 5.31 20.24 17.85
N LEU A 286 4.04 20.57 17.68
CA LEU A 286 3.59 21.58 16.70
C LEU A 286 4.23 22.95 16.99
N ARG A 287 4.23 23.39 18.26
CA ARG A 287 4.89 24.66 18.64
C ARG A 287 6.39 24.63 18.38
N ALA A 288 7.06 23.52 18.69
CA ALA A 288 8.49 23.35 18.41
C ALA A 288 8.82 23.42 16.91
N SER A 289 7.88 23.00 16.06
CA SER A 289 7.98 23.06 14.58
C SER A 289 7.51 24.42 14.01
N GLY A 290 7.13 25.40 14.84
CA GLY A 290 6.63 26.70 14.41
C GLY A 290 5.19 26.67 13.87
N ILE A 291 4.42 25.62 14.17
CA ILE A 291 3.03 25.45 13.73
C ILE A 291 2.08 25.88 14.85
N GLN A 292 1.10 26.73 14.51
CA GLN A 292 0.07 27.16 15.48
C GLN A 292 -0.84 25.98 15.85
N VAL A 293 -1.00 25.73 17.15
CA VAL A 293 -1.89 24.68 17.66
C VAL A 293 -3.34 25.13 17.55
N VAL A 294 -4.14 24.37 16.83
CA VAL A 294 -5.59 24.56 16.69
C VAL A 294 -6.35 23.48 17.51
N HIS A 295 -5.88 22.22 17.44
CA HIS A 295 -6.51 21.11 18.15
C HIS A 295 -5.44 20.13 18.62
N HIS A 296 -5.37 19.90 19.95
CA HIS A 296 -4.43 18.93 20.52
C HIS A 296 -4.95 17.50 20.30
N LEU A 297 -4.22 16.74 19.49
CA LEU A 297 -4.53 15.34 19.16
C LEU A 297 -3.21 14.56 19.04
N PRO A 298 -2.65 14.09 20.17
CA PRO A 298 -1.26 13.62 20.25
C PRO A 298 -0.95 12.35 19.45
N GLY A 299 -1.98 11.59 19.05
CA GLY A 299 -1.80 10.39 18.23
C GLY A 299 -1.49 10.66 16.75
N VAL A 300 -1.64 11.91 16.26
CA VAL A 300 -1.33 12.23 14.87
C VAL A 300 0.16 12.01 14.59
N GLY A 301 0.45 11.20 13.58
CA GLY A 301 1.81 10.86 13.20
C GLY A 301 2.47 9.74 14.01
N GLU A 302 1.87 9.31 15.11
CA GLU A 302 2.34 8.19 15.93
C GLU A 302 1.86 6.84 15.38
N ASN A 303 2.37 5.72 15.91
CA ASN A 303 2.01 4.35 15.52
C ASN A 303 2.24 4.05 14.02
N LEU A 304 3.19 4.73 13.37
CA LEU A 304 3.51 4.44 11.98
C LEU A 304 4.07 3.02 11.87
N MET A 305 3.51 2.23 10.96
CA MET A 305 3.85 0.83 10.72
C MET A 305 4.13 0.60 9.25
N ASP A 306 4.98 -0.39 8.96
CA ASP A 306 5.14 -0.91 7.60
C ASP A 306 5.64 -2.35 7.64
N HIS A 307 5.39 -3.11 6.62
CA HIS A 307 5.99 -4.42 6.44
C HIS A 307 7.46 -4.29 6.03
N VAL A 308 8.34 -4.97 6.76
CA VAL A 308 9.75 -5.13 6.39
C VAL A 308 9.91 -6.40 5.56
N ALA A 309 10.55 -6.28 4.40
CA ALA A 309 10.85 -7.41 3.54
C ALA A 309 12.36 -7.68 3.51
N VAL A 310 12.75 -8.93 3.67
CA VAL A 310 14.14 -9.38 3.58
C VAL A 310 14.27 -10.39 2.45
N PRO A 311 15.05 -10.08 1.39
CA PRO A 311 15.18 -10.95 0.23
C PRO A 311 16.22 -12.05 0.45
N LEU A 312 15.95 -13.24 -0.09
CA LEU A 312 16.93 -14.27 -0.39
C LEU A 312 17.06 -14.38 -1.90
N ALA A 313 18.25 -14.69 -2.39
CA ALA A 313 18.51 -14.87 -3.81
C ALA A 313 19.25 -16.19 -4.06
N PHE A 314 18.79 -16.89 -5.08
CA PHE A 314 19.36 -18.17 -5.51
C PHE A 314 19.74 -18.12 -6.99
N ARG A 315 20.90 -18.66 -7.33
CA ARG A 315 21.25 -19.01 -8.70
C ARG A 315 20.54 -20.29 -9.08
N VAL A 316 19.83 -20.28 -10.19
CA VAL A 316 19.13 -21.49 -10.68
C VAL A 316 19.78 -22.07 -11.93
N GLN A 317 19.55 -23.38 -12.18
CA GLN A 317 20.06 -24.13 -13.33
C GLN A 317 19.00 -25.11 -13.85
N GLY A 318 19.08 -25.46 -15.15
CA GLY A 318 18.19 -26.44 -15.76
C GLY A 318 16.70 -26.05 -15.79
N ILE A 319 16.37 -24.80 -15.46
CA ILE A 319 15.02 -24.28 -15.45
C ILE A 319 15.01 -22.81 -15.92
N HIS A 320 13.92 -22.39 -16.58
CA HIS A 320 13.81 -21.04 -17.12
C HIS A 320 13.53 -20.00 -16.02
N SER A 321 14.19 -18.84 -16.14
CA SER A 321 14.07 -17.70 -15.25
C SER A 321 13.93 -16.39 -16.04
N ALA A 322 13.22 -15.42 -15.51
CA ALA A 322 12.96 -14.14 -16.17
C ALA A 322 14.23 -13.34 -16.50
N ASN A 323 15.31 -13.53 -15.76
CA ASN A 323 16.61 -12.93 -16.05
C ASN A 323 17.06 -13.17 -17.51
N GLN A 324 16.69 -14.31 -18.09
CA GLN A 324 17.07 -14.67 -19.45
C GLN A 324 16.29 -13.92 -20.53
N ASP A 325 15.12 -13.37 -20.22
CA ASP A 325 14.22 -12.75 -21.19
C ASP A 325 14.29 -11.22 -21.24
N VAL A 326 14.87 -10.58 -20.23
CA VAL A 326 14.83 -9.10 -20.06
C VAL A 326 16.01 -8.38 -20.70
N HIS A 327 16.82 -9.06 -21.50
CA HIS A 327 18.00 -8.48 -22.14
C HIS A 327 18.00 -8.67 -23.68
N GLY A 328 18.50 -7.64 -24.38
CA GLY A 328 18.74 -7.69 -25.83
C GLY A 328 17.47 -8.01 -26.64
N TRP A 329 17.63 -8.81 -27.72
CA TRP A 329 16.55 -9.19 -28.64
C TRP A 329 15.43 -10.00 -27.96
N ARG A 330 15.75 -10.72 -26.87
CA ARG A 330 14.76 -11.49 -26.12
C ARG A 330 13.72 -10.55 -25.49
N MET A 331 14.15 -9.41 -24.98
CA MET A 331 13.21 -8.39 -24.47
C MET A 331 12.27 -7.87 -25.57
N ALA A 332 12.78 -7.66 -26.80
CA ALA A 332 11.94 -7.27 -27.93
C ALA A 332 10.88 -8.35 -28.25
N ARG A 333 11.26 -9.63 -28.21
CA ARG A 333 10.33 -10.75 -28.35
C ARG A 333 9.27 -10.76 -27.23
N GLU A 334 9.64 -10.51 -25.99
CA GLU A 334 8.70 -10.47 -24.86
C GLU A 334 7.75 -9.27 -24.97
N ILE A 335 8.22 -8.12 -25.45
CA ILE A 335 7.35 -6.98 -25.77
C ILE A 335 6.32 -7.39 -26.82
N LEU A 336 6.75 -8.04 -27.90
CA LEU A 336 5.84 -8.50 -28.96
C LEU A 336 4.82 -9.52 -28.43
N LYS A 337 5.26 -10.49 -27.60
CA LYS A 337 4.35 -11.45 -26.94
C LYS A 337 3.29 -10.74 -26.08
N PHE A 338 3.69 -9.71 -25.35
CA PHE A 338 2.76 -8.95 -24.52
C PHE A 338 1.67 -8.30 -25.38
N TYR A 339 2.05 -7.59 -26.45
CA TYR A 339 1.07 -6.87 -27.26
C TYR A 339 0.22 -7.77 -28.14
N LEU A 340 0.75 -8.86 -28.68
CA LEU A 340 0.00 -9.78 -29.53
C LEU A 340 -0.83 -10.78 -28.74
N PHE A 341 -0.26 -11.36 -27.68
CA PHE A 341 -0.84 -12.51 -26.99
C PHE A 341 -1.21 -12.26 -25.52
N GLY A 342 -0.84 -11.11 -24.94
CA GLY A 342 -1.06 -10.81 -23.51
C GLY A 342 -0.20 -11.68 -22.58
N ALA A 343 0.96 -12.13 -23.05
CA ALA A 343 1.84 -13.07 -22.34
C ALA A 343 3.26 -12.51 -22.20
N GLY A 344 4.12 -13.22 -21.47
CA GLY A 344 5.54 -12.90 -21.35
C GLY A 344 5.87 -12.05 -20.12
N VAL A 345 7.13 -11.63 -20.02
CA VAL A 345 7.71 -10.99 -18.84
C VAL A 345 6.99 -9.68 -18.41
N LEU A 346 6.35 -8.99 -19.34
CA LEU A 346 5.62 -7.75 -19.03
C LEU A 346 4.33 -7.98 -18.23
N THR A 347 3.83 -9.23 -18.18
CA THR A 347 2.72 -9.62 -17.30
C THR A 347 3.17 -10.00 -15.88
N ALA A 348 4.49 -10.09 -15.63
CA ALA A 348 5.02 -10.52 -14.37
C ALA A 348 4.79 -9.47 -13.26
N THR A 349 4.44 -9.97 -12.09
CA THR A 349 4.32 -9.20 -10.85
C THR A 349 5.53 -9.47 -9.94
N PRO A 350 5.84 -8.60 -8.97
CA PRO A 350 7.00 -8.82 -8.10
C PRO A 350 6.87 -9.99 -7.11
N GLY A 351 5.67 -10.57 -6.96
CA GLY A 351 5.44 -11.79 -6.19
C GLY A 351 4.55 -12.72 -6.98
N MET A 352 5.12 -13.59 -7.82
CA MET A 352 4.35 -14.48 -8.69
C MET A 352 3.82 -15.72 -7.99
N VAL A 353 4.47 -16.14 -6.90
CA VAL A 353 3.97 -17.06 -5.89
C VAL A 353 4.04 -16.35 -4.56
N THR A 354 2.97 -16.35 -3.82
CA THR A 354 2.88 -15.78 -2.49
C THR A 354 2.03 -16.65 -1.58
N GLY A 355 2.12 -16.42 -0.30
CA GLY A 355 1.31 -17.08 0.70
C GLY A 355 1.91 -16.92 2.07
N PHE A 356 1.44 -17.72 3.01
CA PHE A 356 1.67 -17.52 4.42
C PHE A 356 2.13 -18.81 5.09
N ALA A 357 2.98 -18.64 6.10
CA ALA A 357 3.44 -19.73 6.95
C ALA A 357 3.27 -19.34 8.42
N ARG A 358 2.93 -20.31 9.25
CA ARG A 358 2.87 -20.18 10.69
C ARG A 358 4.24 -20.57 11.27
N ILE A 359 4.96 -19.57 11.75
CA ILE A 359 6.28 -19.78 12.37
C ILE A 359 6.12 -20.15 13.86
N ARG A 360 5.22 -19.44 14.54
CA ARG A 360 4.90 -19.70 15.94
C ARG A 360 3.66 -20.56 16.03
N PRO A 361 3.73 -21.77 16.59
CA PRO A 361 2.56 -22.66 16.70
C PRO A 361 1.37 -22.05 17.45
N GLU A 362 1.65 -21.17 18.43
CA GLU A 362 0.66 -20.46 19.24
C GLU A 362 0.04 -19.23 18.54
N ALA A 363 0.55 -18.81 17.40
CA ALA A 363 -0.02 -17.66 16.69
C ALA A 363 -1.45 -17.93 16.24
N ALA A 364 -2.34 -16.96 16.41
CA ALA A 364 -3.76 -17.07 16.05
C ALA A 364 -3.97 -17.34 14.55
N SER A 365 -3.04 -16.91 13.70
CA SER A 365 -3.02 -17.17 12.26
C SER A 365 -1.57 -17.19 11.77
N ALA A 366 -1.32 -17.58 10.53
CA ALA A 366 0.00 -17.51 9.92
C ALA A 366 0.61 -16.11 10.10
N ASP A 367 1.90 -16.05 10.45
CA ASP A 367 2.57 -14.83 10.92
C ASP A 367 3.74 -14.38 10.04
N LEU A 368 4.04 -15.14 8.98
CA LEU A 368 5.05 -14.82 7.98
C LEU A 368 4.47 -14.91 6.57
N GLN A 369 4.67 -13.88 5.75
CA GLN A 369 4.40 -13.92 4.31
C GLN A 369 5.69 -14.27 3.55
N LEU A 370 5.57 -15.15 2.56
CA LEU A 370 6.62 -15.41 1.56
C LEU A 370 6.16 -14.89 0.20
N MET A 371 7.07 -14.24 -0.53
CA MET A 371 6.84 -13.74 -1.88
C MET A 371 7.98 -14.19 -2.78
N SER A 372 7.65 -14.97 -3.81
CA SER A 372 8.65 -15.54 -4.73
C SER A 372 8.54 -14.94 -6.12
N ARG A 373 9.67 -14.71 -6.76
CA ARG A 373 9.76 -14.18 -8.11
C ARG A 373 10.87 -14.87 -8.92
N PRO A 374 10.64 -15.15 -10.22
CA PRO A 374 11.57 -15.93 -11.05
C PRO A 374 12.73 -15.08 -11.58
N PHE A 375 13.30 -14.22 -10.75
CA PHE A 375 14.48 -13.43 -11.10
C PHE A 375 15.23 -12.96 -9.86
N THR A 376 16.50 -12.67 -10.06
CA THR A 376 17.36 -11.95 -9.11
C THR A 376 17.69 -10.57 -9.67
N SER A 377 17.89 -9.60 -8.78
CA SER A 377 18.30 -8.25 -9.13
C SER A 377 19.79 -8.08 -8.92
N ASP A 378 20.43 -7.28 -9.76
CA ASP A 378 21.81 -6.87 -9.56
C ASP A 378 21.89 -5.90 -8.37
N PRO A 379 22.66 -6.22 -7.31
CA PRO A 379 22.82 -5.35 -6.16
C PRO A 379 23.39 -3.96 -6.50
N GLY A 380 24.13 -3.84 -7.61
CA GLY A 380 24.69 -2.59 -8.11
C GLY A 380 23.80 -1.81 -9.06
N ALA A 381 22.67 -2.39 -9.50
CA ALA A 381 21.79 -1.73 -10.45
C ALA A 381 20.93 -0.65 -9.79
N LYS A 382 21.02 0.58 -10.28
CA LYS A 382 20.07 1.66 -9.98
C LYS A 382 18.68 1.19 -10.40
N ASN A 383 17.72 0.91 -9.60
CA ASN A 383 16.34 0.54 -9.89
C ASN A 383 16.03 -0.97 -9.92
N PHE A 384 16.67 -1.78 -9.10
CA PHE A 384 16.34 -3.22 -8.97
C PHE A 384 16.35 -3.99 -10.32
N GLY A 385 17.21 -3.57 -11.25
CA GLY A 385 17.30 -4.20 -12.56
C GLY A 385 17.66 -5.67 -12.45
N PRO A 386 17.02 -6.56 -13.23
CA PRO A 386 17.37 -7.98 -13.25
C PRO A 386 18.83 -8.17 -13.71
N GLU A 387 19.56 -9.04 -13.01
CA GLU A 387 20.87 -9.48 -13.49
C GLU A 387 20.77 -10.41 -14.72
N LYS A 388 21.91 -10.76 -15.33
CA LYS A 388 21.90 -11.53 -16.60
C LYS A 388 21.74 -13.03 -16.40
N LEU A 389 22.21 -13.58 -15.28
CA LEU A 389 22.21 -15.01 -15.02
C LEU A 389 20.89 -15.47 -14.40
N PRO A 390 20.43 -16.72 -14.69
CA PRO A 390 19.18 -17.23 -14.17
C PRO A 390 19.14 -17.22 -12.64
N GLY A 391 18.05 -16.71 -12.09
CA GLY A 391 17.90 -16.56 -10.64
C GLY A 391 16.46 -16.70 -10.17
N LEU A 392 16.33 -16.91 -8.87
CA LEU A 392 15.11 -16.98 -8.10
C LEU A 392 15.30 -16.10 -6.86
N SER A 393 14.32 -15.28 -6.51
CA SER A 393 14.30 -14.59 -5.22
C SER A 393 13.07 -14.99 -4.43
N ILE A 394 13.28 -15.13 -3.10
CA ILE A 394 12.20 -15.31 -2.12
C ILE A 394 12.36 -14.18 -1.10
N ALA A 395 11.33 -13.41 -0.87
CA ALA A 395 11.31 -12.41 0.20
C ALA A 395 10.47 -12.92 1.36
N VAL A 396 10.98 -12.76 2.58
CA VAL A 396 10.28 -13.05 3.82
C VAL A 396 9.81 -11.74 4.46
N CYS A 397 8.61 -11.76 5.03
CA CYS A 397 7.98 -10.57 5.55
C CYS A 397 7.08 -10.91 6.75
N PRO A 398 7.41 -10.48 7.98
CA PRO A 398 6.51 -10.60 9.13
C PRO A 398 5.15 -9.97 8.83
N CYS A 399 4.06 -10.71 9.04
CA CYS A 399 2.70 -10.26 8.70
C CYS A 399 2.21 -9.12 9.59
N ARG A 400 2.54 -9.15 10.86
CA ARG A 400 2.08 -8.20 11.88
C ARG A 400 3.26 -7.70 12.70
N PRO A 401 4.11 -6.81 12.09
CA PRO A 401 5.29 -6.31 12.79
C PRO A 401 4.91 -5.55 14.07
N ARG A 402 5.70 -5.71 15.13
CA ARG A 402 5.56 -5.00 16.40
C ARG A 402 6.33 -3.69 16.43
N SER A 403 7.36 -3.56 15.61
CA SER A 403 8.11 -2.30 15.46
C SER A 403 7.18 -1.14 15.11
N ARG A 404 7.37 0.00 15.79
CA ARG A 404 6.56 1.20 15.59
C ARG A 404 7.45 2.40 15.31
N GLY A 405 7.05 3.14 14.30
CA GLY A 405 7.64 4.39 13.90
C GLY A 405 6.76 5.59 14.17
N ARG A 406 7.15 6.72 13.61
CA ARG A 406 6.43 7.99 13.68
C ARG A 406 6.72 8.85 12.47
N ILE A 407 5.84 9.81 12.21
CA ILE A 407 5.97 10.79 11.12
C ILE A 407 5.46 12.15 11.58
N HIS A 408 6.26 13.20 11.41
CA HIS A 408 5.89 14.53 11.86
C HIS A 408 6.40 15.63 10.93
N ALA A 409 5.63 16.72 10.84
CA ALA A 409 6.07 17.98 10.26
C ALA A 409 7.16 18.60 11.15
N ASP A 410 8.23 19.07 10.54
CA ASP A 410 9.30 19.81 11.22
C ASP A 410 9.34 21.31 10.83
N SER A 411 8.33 21.77 10.10
CA SER A 411 8.21 23.13 9.58
C SER A 411 6.75 23.44 9.23
N PRO A 412 6.30 24.70 9.30
CA PRO A 412 5.01 25.13 8.79
C PRO A 412 4.96 25.20 7.24
N ASP A 413 6.08 25.05 6.55
CA ASP A 413 6.14 25.08 5.09
C ASP A 413 5.59 23.75 4.50
N PRO A 414 4.44 23.75 3.80
CA PRO A 414 3.86 22.54 3.23
C PRO A 414 4.67 21.91 2.09
N ALA A 415 5.65 22.65 1.53
CA ALA A 415 6.58 22.11 0.52
C ALA A 415 7.66 21.23 1.17
N ARG A 416 7.89 21.38 2.48
CA ARG A 416 8.84 20.57 3.21
C ARG A 416 8.22 19.21 3.57
N MET A 417 8.91 18.14 3.19
CA MET A 417 8.44 16.79 3.46
C MET A 417 8.54 16.47 4.97
N PRO A 418 7.57 15.74 5.53
CA PRO A 418 7.61 15.36 6.94
C PRO A 418 8.78 14.40 7.19
N LYS A 419 9.34 14.46 8.41
CA LYS A 419 10.34 13.51 8.89
C LYS A 419 9.68 12.27 9.45
N PHE A 420 10.21 11.10 9.11
CA PHE A 420 9.67 9.85 9.62
C PHE A 420 10.74 8.78 9.80
N VAL A 421 10.47 7.87 10.71
CA VAL A 421 11.20 6.62 10.88
C VAL A 421 10.19 5.48 11.01
N MET A 422 10.51 4.30 10.50
CA MET A 422 9.69 3.09 10.65
C MET A 422 10.11 2.26 11.86
N ASN A 423 11.35 2.42 12.31
CA ASN A 423 11.99 1.62 13.34
C ASN A 423 11.97 0.10 13.02
N PHE A 424 12.12 -0.26 11.74
CA PHE A 424 12.13 -1.65 11.30
C PHE A 424 13.08 -2.51 12.13
N LEU A 425 12.65 -3.73 12.49
CA LEU A 425 13.41 -4.69 13.28
C LEU A 425 13.90 -4.13 14.64
N SER A 426 13.20 -3.17 15.22
CA SER A 426 13.49 -2.69 16.57
C SER A 426 12.92 -3.61 17.65
N ASP A 427 11.91 -4.42 17.33
CA ASP A 427 11.29 -5.40 18.21
C ASP A 427 11.91 -6.80 18.00
N GLU A 428 12.14 -7.52 19.08
CA GLU A 428 12.78 -8.84 19.07
C GLU A 428 11.93 -9.89 18.35
N GLU A 429 10.60 -9.77 18.40
CA GLU A 429 9.71 -10.69 17.70
C GLU A 429 9.82 -10.53 16.18
N ASP A 430 9.94 -9.30 15.70
CA ASP A 430 10.15 -9.02 14.27
C ASP A 430 11.48 -9.61 13.79
N GLN A 431 12.53 -9.48 14.64
CA GLN A 431 13.84 -10.07 14.36
C GLN A 431 13.78 -11.60 14.30
N PHE A 432 13.09 -12.22 15.27
CA PHE A 432 12.88 -13.68 15.32
C PHE A 432 12.15 -14.18 14.07
N LEU A 433 11.03 -13.54 13.70
CA LEU A 433 10.26 -13.93 12.52
C LEU A 433 11.06 -13.81 11.22
N VAL A 434 11.90 -12.79 11.08
CA VAL A 434 12.78 -12.65 9.91
C VAL A 434 13.83 -13.75 9.88
N VAL A 435 14.47 -14.05 11.01
CA VAL A 435 15.50 -15.12 11.10
C VAL A 435 14.88 -16.47 10.75
N GLU A 436 13.76 -16.84 11.37
CA GLU A 436 13.08 -18.11 11.09
C GLU A 436 12.51 -18.16 9.68
N GLY A 437 12.04 -17.03 9.16
CA GLY A 437 11.57 -16.91 7.77
C GLY A 437 12.69 -17.22 6.75
N ILE A 438 13.89 -16.71 6.97
CA ILE A 438 15.06 -17.01 6.14
C ILE A 438 15.41 -18.51 6.22
N LYS A 439 15.40 -19.09 7.41
CA LYS A 439 15.61 -20.53 7.60
C LYS A 439 14.52 -21.35 6.89
N LEU A 440 13.25 -20.93 6.98
CA LEU A 440 12.15 -21.59 6.28
C LEU A 440 12.34 -21.55 4.76
N ALA A 441 12.67 -20.38 4.19
CA ALA A 441 12.90 -20.24 2.76
C ALA A 441 14.07 -21.15 2.27
N ARG A 442 15.14 -21.29 3.07
CA ARG A 442 16.24 -22.23 2.81
C ARG A 442 15.75 -23.69 2.82
N ARG A 443 14.96 -24.08 3.84
CA ARG A 443 14.40 -25.44 3.93
C ARG A 443 13.47 -25.77 2.77
N ILE A 444 12.68 -24.82 2.31
CA ILE A 444 11.85 -24.97 1.09
C ILE A 444 12.76 -25.15 -0.15
N ALA A 445 13.84 -24.38 -0.27
CA ALA A 445 14.76 -24.47 -1.41
C ALA A 445 15.52 -25.84 -1.44
N GLU A 446 15.63 -26.54 -0.33
CA GLU A 446 16.27 -27.86 -0.22
C GLU A 446 15.33 -29.03 -0.54
N GLN A 447 14.03 -28.79 -0.75
CA GLN A 447 13.07 -29.86 -1.03
C GLN A 447 13.28 -30.48 -2.43
N PRO A 448 12.91 -31.77 -2.62
CA PRO A 448 13.16 -32.51 -3.85
C PRO A 448 12.69 -31.83 -5.13
N ALA A 449 11.57 -31.14 -5.10
CA ALA A 449 11.02 -30.43 -6.26
C ALA A 449 11.90 -29.25 -6.70
N LEU A 450 12.60 -28.57 -5.78
CA LEU A 450 13.32 -27.33 -6.09
C LEU A 450 14.84 -27.50 -6.04
N LYS A 451 15.37 -28.34 -5.14
CA LYS A 451 16.80 -28.55 -4.90
C LYS A 451 17.62 -28.83 -6.17
N PRO A 452 17.20 -29.68 -7.14
CA PRO A 452 17.97 -29.94 -8.37
C PRO A 452 18.18 -28.69 -9.23
N HIS A 453 17.32 -27.70 -9.05
CA HIS A 453 17.35 -26.43 -9.77
C HIS A 453 18.13 -25.34 -9.05
N ILE A 454 18.46 -25.50 -7.78
CA ILE A 454 19.28 -24.55 -7.02
C ILE A 454 20.77 -24.89 -7.25
N LYS A 455 21.48 -23.97 -7.89
CA LYS A 455 22.92 -24.08 -8.10
C LYS A 455 23.71 -23.55 -6.90
N ALA A 456 23.27 -22.43 -6.33
CA ALA A 456 23.89 -21.79 -5.18
C ALA A 456 22.91 -20.77 -4.55
N GLU A 457 22.99 -20.58 -3.25
CA GLU A 457 22.44 -19.42 -2.57
C GLU A 457 23.39 -18.24 -2.78
N LEU A 458 22.89 -17.12 -3.32
CA LEU A 458 23.66 -15.91 -3.61
C LEU A 458 23.66 -14.97 -2.40
N SER A 459 22.50 -14.85 -1.75
CA SER A 459 22.29 -14.04 -0.56
C SER A 459 21.21 -14.65 0.33
N PRO A 460 21.41 -14.66 1.65
CA PRO A 460 22.59 -14.21 2.39
C PRO A 460 23.88 -15.04 2.15
N GLY A 461 23.79 -16.26 1.60
CA GLY A 461 24.93 -17.14 1.36
C GLY A 461 25.41 -17.86 2.62
N SER A 462 26.45 -18.68 2.47
CA SER A 462 26.98 -19.54 3.55
C SER A 462 27.57 -18.78 4.75
N ALA A 463 27.94 -17.52 4.58
CA ALA A 463 28.44 -16.68 5.66
C ALA A 463 27.38 -16.39 6.75
N ALA A 464 26.08 -16.37 6.38
CA ALA A 464 24.98 -16.21 7.32
C ALA A 464 24.48 -17.57 7.82
N ALA A 465 25.32 -18.29 8.58
CA ALA A 465 25.01 -19.61 9.11
C ALA A 465 24.36 -19.57 10.51
N THR A 466 24.61 -18.53 11.30
CA THR A 466 24.05 -18.36 12.65
C THR A 466 22.91 -17.35 12.65
N ASP A 467 22.04 -17.38 13.65
CA ASP A 467 20.92 -16.43 13.81
C ASP A 467 21.42 -14.98 13.84
N ALA A 468 22.53 -14.73 14.55
CA ALA A 468 23.15 -13.42 14.60
C ALA A 468 23.64 -12.95 13.21
N ALA A 469 24.25 -13.83 12.42
CA ALA A 469 24.71 -13.51 11.07
C ALA A 469 23.52 -13.31 10.08
N ILE A 470 22.45 -14.08 10.24
CA ILE A 470 21.20 -13.91 9.47
C ILE A 470 20.56 -12.56 9.80
N LEU A 471 20.47 -12.20 11.09
CA LEU A 471 19.91 -10.93 11.51
C LEU A 471 20.76 -9.75 11.03
N GLU A 472 22.07 -9.86 11.07
CA GLU A 472 22.98 -8.83 10.54
C GLU A 472 22.81 -8.65 9.02
N TYR A 473 22.69 -9.75 8.28
CA TYR A 473 22.32 -9.68 6.87
C TYR A 473 20.99 -8.97 6.67
N ALA A 474 19.95 -9.31 7.46
CA ALA A 474 18.66 -8.66 7.39
C ALA A 474 18.78 -7.15 7.61
N ARG A 475 19.55 -6.69 8.59
CA ARG A 475 19.81 -5.26 8.86
C ARG A 475 20.44 -4.54 7.67
N GLN A 476 21.32 -5.22 6.94
CA GLN A 476 22.00 -4.65 5.76
C GLN A 476 21.11 -4.53 4.54
N VAL A 477 20.15 -5.45 4.33
CA VAL A 477 19.42 -5.56 3.06
C VAL A 477 17.92 -5.34 3.18
N ALA A 478 17.34 -5.32 4.38
CA ALA A 478 15.91 -5.11 4.59
C ALA A 478 15.43 -3.83 3.89
N TYR A 479 14.23 -3.88 3.36
CA TYR A 479 13.58 -2.76 2.70
C TYR A 479 12.08 -2.73 3.03
N SER A 480 11.45 -1.56 2.82
CA SER A 480 10.02 -1.38 2.97
C SER A 480 9.26 -2.19 1.92
N ALA A 481 8.21 -2.90 2.32
CA ALA A 481 7.25 -3.46 1.37
C ALA A 481 6.28 -2.38 0.82
N TYR A 482 6.48 -1.12 1.20
CA TYR A 482 5.70 0.06 0.79
C TYR A 482 4.25 0.05 1.30
N HIS A 483 4.00 -0.58 2.44
CA HIS A 483 2.70 -0.75 3.08
C HIS A 483 2.50 0.20 4.29
N ALA A 484 3.14 1.38 4.30
CA ALA A 484 3.02 2.36 5.40
C ALA A 484 1.55 2.56 5.84
N ALA A 485 1.31 2.48 7.15
CA ALA A 485 -0.01 2.46 7.77
C ALA A 485 0.01 3.02 9.21
N GLY A 486 -1.14 3.28 9.80
CA GLY A 486 -1.33 3.46 11.23
C GLY A 486 -1.08 4.85 11.81
N SER A 487 -0.61 5.81 11.02
CA SER A 487 -0.22 7.16 11.48
C SER A 487 -1.38 8.11 11.86
N CYS A 488 -2.62 7.71 11.60
CA CYS A 488 -3.87 8.35 12.05
C CYS A 488 -4.83 7.28 12.56
N ARG A 489 -4.33 6.35 13.40
CA ARG A 489 -5.04 5.12 13.74
C ARG A 489 -6.43 5.34 14.31
N MET A 490 -7.38 4.48 13.94
CA MET A 490 -8.65 4.39 14.63
C MET A 490 -8.49 3.71 15.99
N GLY A 491 -9.34 4.08 16.94
CA GLY A 491 -9.30 3.51 18.27
C GLY A 491 -10.28 4.18 19.24
N VAL A 492 -10.28 3.65 20.47
CA VAL A 492 -11.13 4.15 21.57
C VAL A 492 -10.32 4.84 22.67
N ASP A 493 -9.00 4.69 22.67
CA ASP A 493 -8.07 5.27 23.64
C ASP A 493 -7.66 6.71 23.28
N ASP A 494 -6.88 7.36 24.16
CA ASP A 494 -6.51 8.78 24.04
C ASP A 494 -5.53 9.09 22.89
N LEU A 495 -4.82 8.09 22.36
CA LEU A 495 -3.95 8.22 21.20
C LEU A 495 -4.66 7.88 19.87
N ALA A 496 -5.96 7.56 19.90
CA ALA A 496 -6.72 7.37 18.70
C ALA A 496 -6.96 8.70 17.98
N VAL A 497 -6.65 8.76 16.69
CA VAL A 497 -6.85 9.94 15.85
C VAL A 497 -8.27 9.99 15.30
N VAL A 498 -8.80 8.83 14.90
CA VAL A 498 -10.17 8.72 14.42
C VAL A 498 -10.97 7.70 15.22
N ASP A 499 -12.29 7.88 15.25
CA ASP A 499 -13.23 6.92 15.84
C ASP A 499 -13.52 5.75 14.87
N ALA A 500 -14.38 4.80 15.27
CA ALA A 500 -14.78 3.66 14.45
C ALA A 500 -15.57 4.06 13.18
N ARG A 501 -16.08 5.29 13.09
CA ARG A 501 -16.67 5.85 11.87
C ARG A 501 -15.67 6.69 11.05
N LEU A 502 -14.36 6.61 11.40
CA LEU A 502 -13.25 7.31 10.74
C LEU A 502 -13.31 8.84 10.86
N ARG A 503 -14.10 9.38 11.77
CA ARG A 503 -14.18 10.82 12.06
C ARG A 503 -13.01 11.23 12.94
N VAL A 504 -12.36 12.35 12.62
CA VAL A 504 -11.27 12.90 13.46
C VAL A 504 -11.83 13.34 14.80
N ARG A 505 -11.27 12.82 15.88
CA ARG A 505 -11.76 13.03 17.24
C ARG A 505 -11.68 14.50 17.64
N GLY A 506 -12.77 15.00 18.22
CA GLY A 506 -12.89 16.38 18.70
C GLY A 506 -13.13 17.43 17.61
N LEU A 507 -13.24 17.05 16.34
CA LEU A 507 -13.55 17.93 15.22
C LEU A 507 -14.76 17.42 14.42
N GLN A 508 -15.53 18.35 13.87
CA GLN A 508 -16.65 18.04 12.99
C GLN A 508 -16.28 18.18 11.51
N GLY A 509 -16.98 17.46 10.63
CA GLY A 509 -16.83 17.57 9.18
C GLY A 509 -15.45 17.16 8.67
N LEU A 510 -14.75 16.27 9.38
CA LEU A 510 -13.41 15.79 9.00
C LEU A 510 -13.27 14.30 9.25
N ARG A 511 -12.85 13.56 8.22
CA ARG A 511 -12.47 12.15 8.31
C ARG A 511 -11.09 11.89 7.70
N VAL A 512 -10.51 10.77 8.10
CA VAL A 512 -9.36 10.18 7.42
C VAL A 512 -9.77 8.80 6.90
N VAL A 513 -9.54 8.56 5.61
CA VAL A 513 -9.92 7.32 4.93
C VAL A 513 -8.78 6.87 4.02
N ASP A 514 -7.79 6.20 4.58
CA ASP A 514 -6.66 5.55 3.89
C ASP A 514 -5.95 4.58 4.85
N THR A 515 -4.78 4.08 4.49
CA THR A 515 -4.01 3.15 5.34
C THR A 515 -3.58 3.75 6.68
N SER A 516 -3.59 5.06 6.84
CA SER A 516 -3.20 5.69 8.13
C SER A 516 -4.12 5.33 9.28
N VAL A 517 -5.37 4.92 8.98
CA VAL A 517 -6.36 4.61 10.02
C VAL A 517 -6.22 3.22 10.63
N LEU A 518 -5.39 2.34 10.08
CA LEU A 518 -5.20 0.99 10.60
C LEU A 518 -4.69 1.04 12.06
N PRO A 519 -5.38 0.38 13.01
CA PRO A 519 -4.92 0.34 14.41
C PRO A 519 -3.73 -0.60 14.58
N THR A 520 -3.75 -1.72 13.88
CA THR A 520 -2.67 -2.70 13.74
C THR A 520 -2.51 -3.12 12.29
N MET A 521 -1.34 -3.63 11.94
CA MET A 521 -1.05 -4.07 10.58
C MET A 521 -1.87 -5.31 10.22
N VAL A 522 -2.39 -5.34 8.99
CA VAL A 522 -3.03 -6.52 8.39
C VAL A 522 -2.00 -7.43 7.76
N SER A 523 -2.28 -8.72 7.69
CA SER A 523 -1.39 -9.71 7.08
C SER A 523 -1.31 -9.52 5.56
N GLY A 524 -0.15 -9.15 5.06
CA GLY A 524 0.13 -8.96 3.63
C GLY A 524 -0.18 -7.57 3.07
N ASN A 525 -0.40 -7.50 1.76
CA ASN A 525 -0.46 -6.23 1.03
C ASN A 525 -1.69 -5.38 1.39
N THR A 526 -1.53 -4.07 1.53
CA THR A 526 -2.53 -3.16 2.11
C THR A 526 -3.51 -2.53 1.11
N ASN A 527 -3.38 -2.79 -0.20
CA ASN A 527 -4.24 -2.13 -1.20
C ASN A 527 -5.71 -2.58 -1.12
N ALA A 528 -5.97 -3.88 -1.03
CA ALA A 528 -7.33 -4.40 -0.90
C ALA A 528 -7.99 -3.98 0.42
N PRO A 529 -7.32 -4.05 1.59
CA PRO A 529 -7.83 -3.46 2.83
C PRO A 529 -8.16 -1.97 2.74
N THR A 530 -7.35 -1.17 2.04
CA THR A 530 -7.62 0.26 1.82
C THR A 530 -8.90 0.48 1.00
N ILE A 531 -9.11 -0.32 -0.04
CA ILE A 531 -10.33 -0.28 -0.85
C ILE A 531 -11.54 -0.67 0.00
N MET A 532 -11.44 -1.72 0.80
CA MET A 532 -12.49 -2.18 1.73
C MET A 532 -12.85 -1.07 2.72
N ILE A 533 -11.86 -0.42 3.35
CA ILE A 533 -12.08 0.70 4.27
C ILE A 533 -12.82 1.84 3.56
N ALA A 534 -12.45 2.16 2.33
CA ALA A 534 -13.09 3.23 1.56
C ALA A 534 -14.53 2.88 1.14
N GLU A 535 -14.82 1.62 0.79
CA GLU A 535 -16.19 1.15 0.53
C GLU A 535 -17.08 1.30 1.77
N LYS A 536 -16.57 0.89 2.94
CA LYS A 536 -17.28 1.01 4.21
C LYS A 536 -17.44 2.49 4.63
N ALA A 537 -16.40 3.29 4.47
CA ALA A 537 -16.43 4.72 4.76
C ALA A 537 -17.44 5.47 3.88
N ALA A 538 -17.57 5.08 2.62
CA ALA A 538 -18.57 5.70 1.72
C ALA A 538 -19.98 5.50 2.25
N ASP A 539 -20.34 4.29 2.70
CA ASP A 539 -21.65 4.03 3.27
C ASP A 539 -21.86 4.86 4.57
N MET A 540 -20.86 4.95 5.46
CA MET A 540 -20.90 5.78 6.66
C MET A 540 -21.09 7.28 6.37
N ILE A 541 -20.41 7.81 5.34
CA ILE A 541 -20.50 9.21 4.94
C ILE A 541 -21.90 9.50 4.36
N ILE A 542 -22.41 8.62 3.52
CA ILE A 542 -23.74 8.74 2.92
C ILE A 542 -24.81 8.75 4.01
N GLU A 543 -24.74 7.83 4.98
CA GLU A 543 -25.64 7.81 6.12
C GLU A 543 -25.61 9.13 6.90
N ASP A 544 -24.40 9.61 7.28
CA ASP A 544 -24.25 10.81 8.12
C ASP A 544 -24.66 12.11 7.40
N LEU A 545 -24.57 12.18 6.06
CA LEU A 545 -24.93 13.38 5.30
C LEU A 545 -26.43 13.41 4.88
N HIS A 546 -27.10 12.25 4.88
CA HIS A 546 -28.53 12.14 4.62
C HIS A 546 -29.38 12.14 5.90
N ALA A 547 -28.76 11.94 7.09
CA ALA A 547 -29.40 12.06 8.39
C ALA A 547 -29.63 13.55 8.76
#